data_2d8bca270269359d7cd4103f65a25b25
#
_entry.id   2d8bca270269359d7cd4103f65a25b25
#
_cell.length_a   1.000
_cell.length_b   1.000
_cell.length_c   1.000
_cell.angle_alpha   90.00
_cell.angle_beta   90.00
_cell.angle_gamma   90.00
#
_symmetry.space_group_name_H-M   'P 1'
#
loop_
_entity.id
_entity.type
_entity.pdbx_description
1 polymer ?
#
loop_
_entity_poly.entity_id
_entity_poly.type
_entity_poly.pdbx_seq_one_letter_code
_entity_poly.pdbx_strand_id
1 'polypeptide(L)'
;MCTTVGETGADYLAVNAGLGQNVTLMAMATLLVTALLVQLRKQDYTPWIYWLTVVLVSIVGTQITDLLTDGLGVSLYISTLVFAVALAAIFALWYTVERTLSIHEIFTRQRELFYWSAILCTFALGTAAGDLATEALHLGFTWGVVGFGALIAATYAAWRLGGNAVLTFWVGYILTRPFGASLGDLLTQAKTYGGLGMGAMWTSALFLSVIVILVAFAQIHMDGHLRAHAID
;
A
#
# COMPACT_ATOMS: atom_id res chain seq x y z
N MET A 1 -8.38 0.89 -1.15
CA MET A 1 -8.75 -0.54 -1.24
C MET A 1 -7.57 -1.47 -0.95
N CYS A 2 -6.51 -1.55 -1.80
CA CYS A 2 -5.37 -2.45 -1.50
C CYS A 2 -4.74 -2.17 -0.14
N THR A 3 -4.59 -0.93 0.27
CA THR A 3 -4.09 -0.54 1.60
C THR A 3 -4.99 -1.07 2.71
N THR A 4 -6.30 -0.86 2.58
CA THR A 4 -7.29 -1.37 3.54
C THR A 4 -7.28 -2.90 3.61
N VAL A 5 -7.14 -3.61 2.47
CA VAL A 5 -6.99 -5.07 2.45
C VAL A 5 -5.66 -5.49 3.09
N GLY A 6 -4.59 -4.71 2.91
CA GLY A 6 -3.30 -4.95 3.56
C GLY A 6 -3.43 -4.93 5.07
N GLU A 7 -4.04 -3.89 5.62
CA GLU A 7 -4.31 -3.69 7.04
C GLU A 7 -5.20 -4.82 7.58
N THR A 8 -6.43 -4.87 7.10
CA THR A 8 -7.43 -5.84 7.61
C THR A 8 -7.07 -7.29 7.30
N GLY A 9 -6.32 -7.55 6.22
CA GLY A 9 -5.87 -8.89 5.84
C GLY A 9 -4.70 -9.36 6.69
N ALA A 10 -3.76 -8.47 7.04
CA ALA A 10 -2.67 -8.75 7.97
C ALA A 10 -3.24 -9.16 9.33
N ASP A 11 -4.15 -8.35 9.88
CA ASP A 11 -4.84 -8.62 11.14
C ASP A 11 -5.62 -9.94 11.12
N TYR A 12 -6.38 -10.17 10.06
CA TYR A 12 -7.15 -11.41 9.93
C TYR A 12 -6.25 -12.65 9.98
N LEU A 13 -5.17 -12.65 9.22
CA LEU A 13 -4.26 -13.80 9.14
C LEU A 13 -3.46 -14.00 10.44
N ALA A 14 -2.95 -12.91 11.00
CA ALA A 14 -2.10 -12.96 12.19
C ALA A 14 -2.92 -13.31 13.44
N VAL A 15 -4.07 -12.67 13.63
CA VAL A 15 -4.87 -12.71 14.86
C VAL A 15 -6.05 -13.67 14.72
N ASN A 16 -6.97 -13.42 13.77
CA ASN A 16 -8.23 -14.18 13.67
C ASN A 16 -8.03 -15.61 13.17
N ALA A 17 -7.14 -15.83 12.19
CA ALA A 17 -6.80 -17.17 11.71
C ALA A 17 -5.81 -17.90 12.64
N GLY A 18 -5.24 -17.20 13.64
CA GLY A 18 -4.36 -17.79 14.65
C GLY A 18 -3.00 -18.23 14.12
N LEU A 19 -2.54 -17.77 12.96
CA LEU A 19 -1.24 -18.12 12.40
C LEU A 19 -0.08 -17.49 13.18
N GLY A 20 -0.35 -16.39 13.87
CA GLY A 20 0.65 -15.59 14.53
C GLY A 20 1.43 -14.70 13.55
N GLN A 21 1.96 -13.59 14.07
CA GLN A 21 2.59 -12.53 13.30
C GLN A 21 3.80 -13.02 12.47
N ASN A 22 4.70 -13.78 13.09
CA ASN A 22 5.92 -14.25 12.42
C ASN A 22 5.64 -15.21 11.26
N VAL A 23 4.73 -16.18 11.45
CA VAL A 23 4.38 -17.17 10.41
C VAL A 23 3.68 -16.48 9.25
N THR A 24 2.76 -15.57 9.54
CA THR A 24 2.05 -14.80 8.53
C THR A 24 3.01 -13.93 7.72
N LEU A 25 3.93 -13.21 8.38
CA LEU A 25 4.94 -12.41 7.70
C LEU A 25 5.83 -13.26 6.78
N MET A 26 6.34 -14.40 7.26
CA MET A 26 7.17 -15.29 6.45
C MET A 26 6.43 -15.84 5.24
N ALA A 27 5.19 -16.29 5.42
CA ALA A 27 4.37 -16.80 4.32
C ALA A 27 4.07 -15.71 3.28
N MET A 28 3.62 -14.54 3.73
CA MET A 28 3.27 -13.43 2.84
C MET A 28 4.51 -12.83 2.15
N ALA A 29 5.65 -12.73 2.85
CA ALA A 29 6.91 -12.30 2.25
C ALA A 29 7.40 -13.30 1.17
N THR A 30 7.25 -14.60 1.40
CA THR A 30 7.59 -15.63 0.39
C THR A 30 6.70 -15.49 -0.85
N LEU A 31 5.39 -15.29 -0.67
CA LEU A 31 4.46 -15.04 -1.77
C LEU A 31 4.80 -13.74 -2.50
N LEU A 32 5.12 -12.68 -1.76
CA LEU A 32 5.54 -11.40 -2.34
C LEU A 32 6.79 -11.56 -3.20
N VAL A 33 7.84 -12.20 -2.68
CA VAL A 33 9.07 -12.44 -3.45
C VAL A 33 8.78 -13.23 -4.71
N THR A 34 7.93 -14.26 -4.62
CA THR A 34 7.52 -15.06 -5.78
C THR A 34 6.76 -14.20 -6.81
N ALA A 35 5.81 -13.40 -6.36
CA ALA A 35 5.04 -12.50 -7.23
C ALA A 35 5.95 -11.44 -7.89
N LEU A 36 6.88 -10.85 -7.13
CA LEU A 36 7.88 -9.92 -7.66
C LEU A 36 8.78 -10.57 -8.71
N LEU A 37 9.25 -11.79 -8.49
CA LEU A 37 10.06 -12.51 -9.47
C LEU A 37 9.29 -12.78 -10.77
N VAL A 38 7.99 -13.08 -10.68
CA VAL A 38 7.13 -13.23 -11.86
C VAL A 38 6.91 -11.87 -12.53
N GLN A 39 6.62 -10.82 -11.76
CA GLN A 39 6.41 -9.45 -12.25
C GLN A 39 7.65 -8.93 -13.00
N LEU A 40 8.84 -9.06 -12.41
CA LEU A 40 10.12 -8.63 -13.01
C LEU A 40 10.51 -9.41 -14.27
N ARG A 41 9.89 -10.56 -14.54
CA ARG A 41 10.09 -11.32 -15.79
C ARG A 41 9.15 -10.87 -16.92
N LYS A 42 8.07 -10.15 -16.58
CA LYS A 42 7.17 -9.60 -17.58
C LYS A 42 7.81 -8.36 -18.22
N GLN A 43 7.71 -8.24 -19.52
CA GLN A 43 8.19 -7.06 -20.27
C GLN A 43 7.08 -6.00 -20.39
N ASP A 44 5.82 -6.45 -20.33
CA ASP A 44 4.65 -5.61 -20.46
C ASP A 44 3.83 -5.57 -19.17
N TYR A 45 3.12 -4.47 -18.99
CA TYR A 45 2.19 -4.33 -17.87
C TYR A 45 1.11 -5.42 -17.95
N THR A 46 1.04 -6.25 -16.95
CA THR A 46 0.04 -7.31 -16.82
C THR A 46 -0.80 -7.07 -15.57
N PRO A 47 -2.08 -6.64 -15.69
CA PRO A 47 -2.88 -6.17 -14.56
C PRO A 47 -2.94 -7.15 -13.39
N TRP A 48 -3.22 -8.42 -13.61
CA TRP A 48 -3.43 -9.37 -12.52
C TRP A 48 -2.18 -9.58 -11.63
N ILE A 49 -0.99 -9.70 -12.21
CA ILE A 49 0.24 -9.90 -11.43
C ILE A 49 0.68 -8.60 -10.74
N TYR A 50 0.52 -7.46 -11.42
CA TYR A 50 0.80 -6.16 -10.82
C TYR A 50 -0.06 -5.92 -9.57
N TRP A 51 -1.38 -6.08 -9.67
CA TRP A 51 -2.29 -5.84 -8.55
C TRP A 51 -2.17 -6.89 -7.45
N LEU A 52 -1.88 -8.15 -7.79
CA LEU A 52 -1.53 -9.17 -6.81
C LEU A 52 -0.28 -8.76 -6.02
N THR A 53 0.76 -8.29 -6.71
CA THR A 53 1.98 -7.80 -6.07
C THR A 53 1.69 -6.60 -5.17
N VAL A 54 0.86 -5.64 -5.60
CA VAL A 54 0.45 -4.49 -4.77
C VAL A 54 -0.28 -4.93 -3.49
N VAL A 55 -1.19 -5.89 -3.58
CA VAL A 55 -1.88 -6.43 -2.40
C VAL A 55 -0.90 -7.12 -1.45
N LEU A 56 0.01 -7.95 -1.97
CA LEU A 56 1.02 -8.62 -1.15
C LEU A 56 2.00 -7.64 -0.50
N VAL A 57 2.44 -6.61 -1.24
CA VAL A 57 3.28 -5.53 -0.67
C VAL A 57 2.53 -4.79 0.43
N SER A 58 1.22 -4.57 0.27
CA SER A 58 0.39 -3.95 1.30
C SER A 58 0.39 -4.78 2.59
N ILE A 59 0.10 -6.08 2.49
CA ILE A 59 0.08 -6.99 3.66
C ILE A 59 1.46 -7.05 4.32
N VAL A 60 2.53 -7.25 3.54
CA VAL A 60 3.89 -7.37 4.08
C VAL A 60 4.37 -6.05 4.70
N GLY A 61 4.03 -4.91 4.08
CA GLY A 61 4.38 -3.59 4.61
C GLY A 61 3.74 -3.32 5.97
N THR A 62 2.44 -3.60 6.13
CA THR A 62 1.74 -3.55 7.43
C THR A 62 2.43 -4.47 8.44
N GLN A 63 2.61 -5.74 8.12
CA GLN A 63 3.21 -6.72 9.04
C GLN A 63 4.64 -6.39 9.47
N ILE A 64 5.45 -5.74 8.62
CA ILE A 64 6.79 -5.25 9.02
C ILE A 64 6.64 -4.18 10.10
N THR A 65 5.69 -3.27 9.96
CA THR A 65 5.43 -2.23 10.96
C THR A 65 4.94 -2.84 12.27
N ASP A 66 3.93 -3.70 12.24
CA ASP A 66 3.35 -4.36 13.41
C ASP A 66 4.40 -5.21 14.16
N LEU A 67 5.27 -5.90 13.42
CA LEU A 67 6.37 -6.64 14.03
C LEU A 67 7.34 -5.71 14.78
N LEU A 68 7.60 -4.52 14.23
CA LEU A 68 8.48 -3.54 14.89
C LEU A 68 7.80 -2.89 16.09
N THR A 69 6.53 -2.50 15.97
CA THR A 69 5.80 -1.79 17.01
C THR A 69 5.29 -2.73 18.10
N ASP A 70 4.48 -3.70 17.73
CA ASP A 70 3.81 -4.60 18.67
C ASP A 70 4.70 -5.78 19.07
N GLY A 71 5.47 -6.32 18.12
CA GLY A 71 6.36 -7.44 18.34
C GLY A 71 7.64 -7.09 19.09
N LEU A 72 8.30 -5.99 18.72
CA LEU A 72 9.58 -5.56 19.31
C LEU A 72 9.46 -4.35 20.24
N GLY A 73 8.27 -3.76 20.39
CA GLY A 73 8.02 -2.62 21.26
C GLY A 73 8.68 -1.31 20.83
N VAL A 74 9.00 -1.16 19.55
CA VAL A 74 9.54 0.08 18.99
C VAL A 74 8.43 1.12 18.93
N SER A 75 8.68 2.33 19.45
CA SER A 75 7.65 3.37 19.46
C SER A 75 7.25 3.79 18.04
N LEU A 76 5.97 4.11 17.84
CA LEU A 76 5.41 4.57 16.56
C LEU A 76 6.14 5.82 16.02
N TYR A 77 6.63 6.70 16.91
CA TYR A 77 7.44 7.86 16.52
C TYR A 77 8.75 7.45 15.82
N ILE A 78 9.45 6.46 16.41
CA ILE A 78 10.72 5.95 15.87
C ILE A 78 10.46 5.19 14.57
N SER A 79 9.47 4.31 14.53
CA SER A 79 9.11 3.54 13.34
C SER A 79 8.74 4.46 12.17
N THR A 80 7.89 5.46 12.40
CA THR A 80 7.51 6.46 11.39
C THR A 80 8.74 7.23 10.87
N LEU A 81 9.63 7.68 11.78
CA LEU A 81 10.84 8.40 11.39
C LEU A 81 11.78 7.52 10.57
N VAL A 82 12.01 6.29 10.98
CA VAL A 82 12.90 5.34 10.29
C VAL A 82 12.38 5.06 8.88
N PHE A 83 11.08 4.75 8.72
CA PHE A 83 10.50 4.51 7.39
C PHE A 83 10.47 5.78 6.53
N ALA A 84 10.26 6.97 7.12
CA ALA A 84 10.32 8.23 6.37
C ALA A 84 11.74 8.50 5.84
N VAL A 85 12.76 8.30 6.68
CA VAL A 85 14.18 8.43 6.27
C VAL A 85 14.54 7.39 5.22
N ALA A 86 14.11 6.13 5.40
CA ALA A 86 14.35 5.06 4.42
C ALA A 86 13.72 5.38 3.07
N LEU A 87 12.46 5.86 3.05
CA LEU A 87 11.78 6.25 1.82
C LEU A 87 12.48 7.42 1.13
N ALA A 88 12.89 8.45 1.91
CA ALA A 88 13.65 9.57 1.38
C ALA A 88 15.00 9.10 0.78
N ALA A 89 15.68 8.17 1.42
CA ALA A 89 16.92 7.59 0.92
C ALA A 89 16.69 6.79 -0.38
N ILE A 90 15.60 6.00 -0.46
CA ILE A 90 15.23 5.27 -1.68
C ILE A 90 14.99 6.26 -2.84
N PHE A 91 14.22 7.32 -2.63
CA PHE A 91 13.98 8.33 -3.66
C PHE A 91 15.26 9.09 -4.05
N ALA A 92 16.11 9.43 -3.08
CA ALA A 92 17.38 10.09 -3.36
C ALA A 92 18.30 9.18 -4.21
N LEU A 93 18.45 7.91 -3.85
CA LEU A 93 19.20 6.92 -4.62
C LEU A 93 18.61 6.73 -6.02
N TRP A 94 17.29 6.56 -6.13
CA TRP A 94 16.62 6.43 -7.41
C TRP A 94 16.89 7.63 -8.30
N TYR A 95 16.72 8.85 -7.76
CA TYR A 95 16.96 10.07 -8.52
C TYR A 95 18.44 10.27 -8.92
N THR A 96 19.40 9.89 -8.06
CA THR A 96 20.83 10.01 -8.39
C THR A 96 21.25 9.07 -9.52
N VAL A 97 20.66 7.86 -9.54
CA VAL A 97 20.99 6.83 -10.52
C VAL A 97 20.24 7.04 -11.84
N GLU A 98 18.93 7.29 -11.79
CA GLU A 98 18.07 7.28 -12.96
C GLU A 98 17.65 8.69 -13.44
N ARG A 99 17.95 9.73 -12.65
CA ARG A 99 17.62 11.15 -12.92
C ARG A 99 16.13 11.42 -13.13
N THR A 100 15.25 10.47 -12.81
CA THR A 100 13.81 10.60 -12.90
C THR A 100 13.14 9.78 -11.80
N LEU A 101 12.00 10.26 -11.32
CA LEU A 101 11.09 9.54 -10.41
C LEU A 101 9.74 9.29 -11.09
N SER A 102 9.68 9.47 -12.42
CA SER A 102 8.45 9.28 -13.19
C SER A 102 8.08 7.81 -13.28
N ILE A 103 6.84 7.48 -12.89
CA ILE A 103 6.29 6.13 -13.02
C ILE A 103 6.04 5.71 -14.48
N HIS A 104 5.92 6.69 -15.39
CA HIS A 104 5.72 6.44 -16.82
C HIS A 104 7.00 5.99 -17.53
N GLU A 105 8.14 6.05 -16.86
CA GLU A 105 9.45 5.72 -17.42
C GLU A 105 10.04 4.42 -16.85
N ILE A 106 9.21 3.55 -16.25
CA ILE A 106 9.64 2.28 -15.66
C ILE A 106 9.71 1.22 -16.77
N PHE A 107 10.80 1.24 -17.54
CA PHE A 107 11.05 0.26 -18.62
C PHE A 107 12.23 -0.67 -18.32
N THR A 108 13.00 -0.41 -17.26
CA THR A 108 14.17 -1.20 -16.88
C THR A 108 13.92 -1.92 -15.56
N ARG A 109 14.52 -3.12 -15.40
CA ARG A 109 14.46 -3.87 -14.14
C ARG A 109 14.99 -3.06 -12.95
N GLN A 110 15.98 -2.21 -13.17
CA GLN A 110 16.54 -1.38 -12.12
C GLN A 110 15.53 -0.34 -11.62
N ARG A 111 14.82 0.34 -12.54
CA ARG A 111 13.74 1.28 -12.18
C ARG A 111 12.59 0.58 -11.50
N GLU A 112 12.25 -0.62 -11.95
CA GLU A 112 11.20 -1.44 -11.36
C GLU A 112 11.56 -1.87 -9.92
N LEU A 113 12.81 -2.21 -9.65
CA LEU A 113 13.29 -2.51 -8.30
C LEU A 113 13.22 -1.28 -7.38
N PHE A 114 13.61 -0.09 -7.84
CA PHE A 114 13.44 1.14 -7.07
C PHE A 114 11.96 1.43 -6.80
N TYR A 115 11.11 1.25 -7.81
CA TYR A 115 9.67 1.42 -7.68
C TYR A 115 9.10 0.50 -6.59
N TRP A 116 9.33 -0.82 -6.66
CA TRP A 116 8.81 -1.76 -5.67
C TRP A 116 9.38 -1.54 -4.27
N SER A 117 10.65 -1.13 -4.18
CA SER A 117 11.26 -0.76 -2.90
C SER A 117 10.59 0.48 -2.29
N ALA A 118 10.33 1.50 -3.11
CA ALA A 118 9.60 2.69 -2.68
C ALA A 118 8.16 2.36 -2.27
N ILE A 119 7.47 1.50 -3.03
CA ILE A 119 6.12 1.05 -2.72
C ILE A 119 6.08 0.32 -1.37
N LEU A 120 6.96 -0.67 -1.15
CA LEU A 120 7.02 -1.42 0.11
C LEU A 120 7.29 -0.48 1.31
N CYS A 121 8.28 0.40 1.17
CA CYS A 121 8.62 1.37 2.22
C CYS A 121 7.46 2.36 2.47
N THR A 122 6.74 2.74 1.42
CA THR A 122 5.55 3.61 1.53
C THR A 122 4.42 2.92 2.30
N PHE A 123 4.23 1.61 2.12
CA PHE A 123 3.24 0.86 2.89
C PHE A 123 3.60 0.80 4.37
N ALA A 124 4.83 0.43 4.71
CA ALA A 124 5.29 0.40 6.09
C ALA A 124 5.22 1.79 6.76
N LEU A 125 5.66 2.85 6.05
CA LEU A 125 5.52 4.22 6.53
C LEU A 125 4.06 4.61 6.75
N GLY A 126 3.18 4.19 5.84
CA GLY A 126 1.77 4.55 5.90
C GLY A 126 1.03 3.94 7.09
N THR A 127 1.30 2.65 7.40
CA THR A 127 0.82 2.00 8.63
C THR A 127 1.37 2.74 9.85
N ALA A 128 2.69 2.88 9.99
CA ALA A 128 3.30 3.57 11.13
C ALA A 128 2.77 5.01 11.32
N ALA A 129 2.58 5.77 10.25
CA ALA A 129 2.07 7.15 10.32
C ALA A 129 0.56 7.21 10.59
N GLY A 130 -0.20 6.22 10.10
CA GLY A 130 -1.61 6.05 10.41
C GLY A 130 -1.83 5.81 11.88
N ASP A 131 -1.17 4.80 12.44
CA ASP A 131 -1.26 4.41 13.85
C ASP A 131 -0.71 5.51 14.77
N LEU A 132 0.37 6.18 14.35
CA LEU A 132 0.88 7.35 15.07
C LEU A 132 -0.20 8.43 15.20
N ALA A 133 -0.93 8.72 14.13
CA ALA A 133 -1.97 9.74 14.14
C ALA A 133 -3.22 9.30 14.91
N THR A 134 -3.69 8.07 14.68
CA THR A 134 -4.96 7.59 15.23
C THR A 134 -4.86 7.14 16.67
N GLU A 135 -3.77 6.48 17.05
CA GLU A 135 -3.55 5.87 18.36
C GLU A 135 -2.65 6.74 19.25
N ALA A 136 -1.37 6.96 18.86
CA ALA A 136 -0.42 7.65 19.73
C ALA A 136 -0.75 9.12 19.94
N LEU A 137 -1.30 9.82 18.93
CA LEU A 137 -1.78 11.20 19.03
C LEU A 137 -3.26 11.29 19.43
N HIS A 138 -3.93 10.14 19.64
CA HIS A 138 -5.33 10.05 20.07
C HIS A 138 -6.33 10.80 19.19
N LEU A 139 -6.04 10.95 17.88
CA LEU A 139 -6.99 11.57 16.96
C LEU A 139 -8.21 10.67 16.70
N GLY A 140 -8.02 9.35 16.82
CA GLY A 140 -9.05 8.34 16.50
C GLY A 140 -9.21 8.14 15.00
N PHE A 141 -9.80 7.01 14.63
CA PHE A 141 -9.88 6.55 13.24
C PHE A 141 -10.66 7.50 12.32
N THR A 142 -11.77 8.06 12.78
CA THR A 142 -12.59 9.00 11.99
C THR A 142 -11.80 10.25 11.58
N TRP A 143 -11.07 10.87 12.51
CA TRP A 143 -10.26 12.04 12.21
C TRP A 143 -9.02 11.70 11.39
N GLY A 144 -8.48 10.48 11.53
CA GLY A 144 -7.45 9.95 10.64
C GLY A 144 -7.94 9.92 9.19
N VAL A 145 -9.11 9.31 8.94
CA VAL A 145 -9.73 9.26 7.60
C VAL A 145 -9.99 10.67 7.05
N VAL A 146 -10.59 11.57 7.84
CA VAL A 146 -10.89 12.94 7.41
C VAL A 146 -9.59 13.72 7.12
N GLY A 147 -8.61 13.65 8.00
CA GLY A 147 -7.35 14.39 7.87
C GLY A 147 -6.53 13.95 6.66
N PHE A 148 -6.27 12.64 6.54
CA PHE A 148 -5.54 12.12 5.38
C PHE A 148 -6.33 12.27 4.07
N GLY A 149 -7.66 12.14 4.10
CA GLY A 149 -8.53 12.42 2.97
C GLY A 149 -8.45 13.89 2.51
N ALA A 150 -8.45 14.82 3.44
CA ALA A 150 -8.28 16.24 3.14
C ALA A 150 -6.91 16.56 2.53
N LEU A 151 -5.83 15.92 3.03
CA LEU A 151 -4.48 16.06 2.47
C LEU A 151 -4.39 15.50 1.05
N ILE A 152 -5.04 14.37 0.75
CA ILE A 152 -5.13 13.82 -0.61
C ILE A 152 -5.88 14.79 -1.52
N ALA A 153 -7.01 15.33 -1.07
CA ALA A 153 -7.78 16.31 -1.84
C ALA A 153 -6.99 17.60 -2.11
N ALA A 154 -6.23 18.08 -1.11
CA ALA A 154 -5.33 19.23 -1.27
C ALA A 154 -4.21 18.94 -2.27
N THR A 155 -3.63 17.74 -2.25
CA THR A 155 -2.60 17.31 -3.21
C THR A 155 -3.17 17.26 -4.63
N TYR A 156 -4.39 16.75 -4.80
CA TYR A 156 -5.08 16.76 -6.09
C TYR A 156 -5.36 18.19 -6.58
N ALA A 157 -5.81 19.07 -5.70
CA ALA A 157 -6.02 20.47 -6.04
C ALA A 157 -4.71 21.17 -6.44
N ALA A 158 -3.60 20.91 -5.73
CA ALA A 158 -2.28 21.43 -6.09
C ALA A 158 -1.84 20.98 -7.50
N TRP A 159 -2.09 19.71 -7.84
CA TRP A 159 -1.85 19.21 -9.20
C TRP A 159 -2.70 19.94 -10.25
N ARG A 160 -3.99 20.14 -9.99
CA ARG A 160 -4.91 20.85 -10.89
C ARG A 160 -4.53 22.33 -11.09
N LEU A 161 -3.85 22.93 -10.11
CA LEU A 161 -3.35 24.30 -10.17
C LEU A 161 -1.95 24.42 -10.81
N GLY A 162 -1.43 23.35 -11.43
CA GLY A 162 -0.17 23.36 -12.16
C GLY A 162 1.05 22.88 -11.35
N GLY A 163 0.83 22.21 -10.20
CA GLY A 163 1.89 21.58 -9.44
C GLY A 163 2.61 20.48 -10.22
N ASN A 164 3.85 20.20 -9.83
CA ASN A 164 4.67 19.17 -10.48
C ASN A 164 3.99 17.80 -10.39
N ALA A 165 3.71 17.18 -11.57
CA ALA A 165 2.93 15.94 -11.66
C ALA A 165 3.61 14.75 -10.93
N VAL A 166 4.94 14.64 -10.99
CA VAL A 166 5.68 13.56 -10.31
C VAL A 166 5.61 13.73 -8.79
N LEU A 167 5.83 14.95 -8.31
CA LEU A 167 5.77 15.25 -6.88
C LEU A 167 4.35 15.02 -6.32
N THR A 168 3.34 15.57 -6.97
CA THR A 168 1.95 15.44 -6.51
C THR A 168 1.47 13.99 -6.59
N PHE A 169 1.94 13.22 -7.59
CA PHE A 169 1.69 11.78 -7.65
C PHE A 169 2.26 11.07 -6.41
N TRP A 170 3.55 11.25 -6.10
CA TRP A 170 4.16 10.55 -4.98
C TRP A 170 3.59 10.99 -3.63
N VAL A 171 3.36 12.28 -3.43
CA VAL A 171 2.71 12.77 -2.20
C VAL A 171 1.32 12.17 -2.05
N GLY A 172 0.48 12.23 -3.09
CA GLY A 172 -0.85 11.61 -3.07
C GLY A 172 -0.77 10.11 -2.82
N TYR A 173 0.15 9.41 -3.50
CA TYR A 173 0.35 7.98 -3.35
C TYR A 173 0.75 7.61 -1.91
N ILE A 174 1.70 8.32 -1.30
CA ILE A 174 2.11 8.12 0.10
C ILE A 174 0.91 8.33 1.04
N LEU A 175 0.15 9.41 0.85
CA LEU A 175 -1.01 9.74 1.70
C LEU A 175 -2.17 8.73 1.59
N THR A 176 -2.29 7.99 0.48
CA THR A 176 -3.31 6.94 0.37
C THR A 176 -3.08 5.79 1.35
N ARG A 177 -1.86 5.64 1.90
CA ARG A 177 -1.50 4.55 2.82
C ARG A 177 -2.08 4.77 4.21
N PRO A 178 -1.74 5.85 4.94
CA PRO A 178 -2.33 6.12 6.24
C PRO A 178 -3.86 6.37 6.14
N PHE A 179 -4.34 6.92 5.01
CA PHE A 179 -5.79 7.00 4.75
C PHE A 179 -6.45 5.63 4.73
N GLY A 180 -5.85 4.67 4.01
CA GLY A 180 -6.41 3.32 3.88
C GLY A 180 -6.27 2.48 5.15
N ALA A 181 -5.20 2.67 5.95
CA ALA A 181 -5.04 2.07 7.27
C ALA A 181 -6.13 2.60 8.21
N SER A 182 -6.20 3.92 8.44
CA SER A 182 -7.25 4.52 9.26
C SER A 182 -8.68 4.15 8.82
N LEU A 183 -8.92 4.00 7.51
CA LEU A 183 -10.21 3.53 7.00
C LEU A 183 -10.45 2.05 7.32
N GLY A 184 -9.41 1.23 7.23
CA GLY A 184 -9.45 -0.18 7.62
C GLY A 184 -9.86 -0.32 9.09
N ASP A 185 -9.16 0.36 9.98
CA ASP A 185 -9.43 0.35 11.42
C ASP A 185 -10.81 0.90 11.75
N LEU A 186 -11.20 2.02 11.12
CA LEU A 186 -12.55 2.57 11.29
C LEU A 186 -13.64 1.54 10.96
N LEU A 187 -13.43 0.73 9.93
CA LEU A 187 -14.42 -0.27 9.52
C LEU A 187 -14.37 -1.52 10.42
N THR A 188 -13.17 -1.97 10.82
CA THR A 188 -12.96 -3.28 11.47
C THR A 188 -13.02 -3.24 12.99
N GLN A 189 -12.48 -2.18 13.60
CA GLN A 189 -12.38 -2.07 15.04
C GLN A 189 -13.74 -1.99 15.71
N ALA A 190 -13.82 -2.51 16.95
CA ALA A 190 -15.05 -2.51 17.73
C ALA A 190 -15.51 -1.07 18.04
N LYS A 191 -16.82 -0.88 18.19
CA LYS A 191 -17.41 0.42 18.53
C LYS A 191 -16.85 1.03 19.81
N THR A 192 -16.43 0.20 20.75
CA THR A 192 -15.79 0.62 22.01
C THR A 192 -14.44 1.32 21.79
N TYR A 193 -13.78 1.05 20.67
CA TYR A 193 -12.53 1.69 20.26
C TYR A 193 -12.71 2.74 19.15
N GLY A 194 -13.97 3.13 18.88
CA GLY A 194 -14.28 4.16 17.88
C GLY A 194 -14.43 3.64 16.44
N GLY A 195 -14.43 2.32 16.23
CA GLY A 195 -14.68 1.67 14.94
C GLY A 195 -16.17 1.41 14.67
N LEU A 196 -16.49 0.90 13.49
CA LEU A 196 -17.85 0.51 13.07
C LEU A 196 -18.19 -0.94 13.42
N GLY A 197 -17.19 -1.78 13.73
CA GLY A 197 -17.39 -3.16 14.17
C GLY A 197 -17.77 -4.15 13.05
N MET A 198 -17.40 -3.88 11.80
CA MET A 198 -17.65 -4.81 10.69
C MET A 198 -16.77 -6.07 10.76
N GLY A 199 -15.63 -5.97 11.45
CA GLY A 199 -14.65 -7.04 11.57
C GLY A 199 -13.75 -7.19 10.34
N ALA A 200 -12.53 -7.68 10.57
CA ALA A 200 -11.47 -7.77 9.56
C ALA A 200 -11.85 -8.70 8.39
N MET A 201 -12.51 -9.83 8.67
CA MET A 201 -12.88 -10.81 7.64
C MET A 201 -13.82 -10.23 6.59
N TRP A 202 -14.93 -9.61 7.00
CA TRP A 202 -15.92 -9.07 6.08
C TRP A 202 -15.41 -7.85 5.31
N THR A 203 -14.65 -7.00 5.98
CA THR A 203 -14.03 -5.83 5.36
C THR A 203 -13.01 -6.25 4.31
N SER A 204 -12.11 -7.18 4.63
CA SER A 204 -11.13 -7.74 3.67
C SER A 204 -11.81 -8.43 2.50
N ALA A 205 -12.82 -9.27 2.75
CA ALA A 205 -13.55 -9.98 1.70
C ALA A 205 -14.26 -9.01 0.73
N LEU A 206 -14.87 -7.95 1.25
CA LEU A 206 -15.53 -6.93 0.45
C LEU A 206 -14.55 -6.20 -0.47
N PHE A 207 -13.47 -5.63 0.11
CA PHE A 207 -12.50 -4.88 -0.68
C PHE A 207 -11.71 -5.76 -1.64
N LEU A 208 -11.35 -6.98 -1.24
CA LEU A 208 -10.68 -7.94 -2.12
C LEU A 208 -11.57 -8.33 -3.30
N SER A 209 -12.87 -8.56 -3.07
CA SER A 209 -13.82 -8.86 -4.14
C SER A 209 -13.90 -7.71 -5.16
N VAL A 210 -13.97 -6.46 -4.69
CA VAL A 210 -13.96 -5.29 -5.57
C VAL A 210 -12.66 -5.20 -6.36
N ILE A 211 -11.50 -5.42 -5.72
CA ILE A 211 -10.20 -5.42 -6.40
C ILE A 211 -10.17 -6.50 -7.49
N VAL A 212 -10.59 -7.72 -7.18
CA VAL A 212 -10.60 -8.83 -8.16
C VAL A 212 -11.50 -8.50 -9.36
N ILE A 213 -12.69 -7.96 -9.13
CA ILE A 213 -13.61 -7.55 -10.20
C ILE A 213 -12.97 -6.47 -11.09
N LEU A 214 -12.38 -5.44 -10.50
CA LEU A 214 -11.73 -4.35 -11.25
C LEU A 214 -10.51 -4.85 -12.04
N VAL A 215 -9.70 -5.73 -11.45
CA VAL A 215 -8.54 -6.32 -12.11
C VAL A 215 -8.96 -7.24 -13.26
N ALA A 216 -9.98 -8.07 -13.06
CA ALA A 216 -10.53 -8.92 -14.11
C ALA A 216 -11.08 -8.07 -15.28
N PHE A 217 -11.79 -6.99 -14.99
CA PHE A 217 -12.27 -6.06 -16.00
C PHE A 217 -11.11 -5.41 -16.77
N ALA A 218 -10.08 -4.92 -16.07
CA ALA A 218 -8.89 -4.33 -16.69
C ALA A 218 -8.14 -5.33 -17.57
N GLN A 219 -8.01 -6.59 -17.13
CA GLN A 219 -7.36 -7.65 -17.89
C GLN A 219 -8.12 -7.97 -19.19
N ILE A 220 -9.44 -8.17 -19.10
CA ILE A 220 -10.29 -8.47 -20.27
C ILE A 220 -10.22 -7.32 -21.30
N HIS A 221 -10.24 -6.08 -20.83
CA HIS A 221 -10.18 -4.91 -21.70
C HIS A 221 -8.84 -4.83 -22.43
N MET A 222 -7.74 -5.08 -21.74
CA MET A 222 -6.40 -5.09 -22.33
C MET A 222 -6.23 -6.23 -23.34
N ASP A 223 -6.67 -7.45 -23.02
CA ASP A 223 -6.62 -8.60 -23.92
C ASP A 223 -7.45 -8.36 -25.19
N GLY A 224 -8.58 -7.64 -25.08
CA GLY A 224 -9.40 -7.22 -26.20
C GLY A 224 -8.68 -6.27 -27.15
N HIS A 225 -7.96 -5.28 -26.62
CA HIS A 225 -7.16 -4.34 -27.42
C HIS A 225 -6.00 -5.04 -28.15
N LEU A 226 -5.28 -5.94 -27.49
CA LEU A 226 -4.19 -6.69 -28.09
C LEU A 226 -4.66 -7.59 -29.23
N ARG A 227 -5.84 -8.21 -29.10
CA ARG A 227 -6.43 -9.03 -30.18
C ARG A 227 -6.90 -8.19 -31.36
N ALA A 228 -7.42 -6.99 -31.14
CA ALA A 228 -7.84 -6.10 -32.21
C ALA A 228 -6.65 -5.65 -33.07
N HIS A 229 -5.50 -5.33 -32.47
CA HIS A 229 -4.28 -4.94 -33.17
C HIS A 229 -3.50 -6.10 -33.80
N ALA A 230 -3.81 -7.35 -33.50
CA ALA A 230 -3.18 -8.53 -34.11
C ALA A 230 -3.90 -9.01 -35.38
N ILE A 231 -5.04 -8.41 -35.71
CA ILE A 231 -5.88 -8.75 -36.87
C ILE A 231 -5.69 -7.73 -38.05
N ASP A 232 -5.12 -6.56 -37.74
CA ASP A 232 -4.72 -5.55 -38.74
C ASP A 232 -3.25 -5.74 -39.16
#